data_661f272eb7760f27c9c8653fbfa6ef2e
#
_entry.id   661f272eb7760f27c9c8653fbfa6ef2e
#
_cell.length_a   1.000
_cell.length_b   1.000
_cell.length_c   1.000
_cell.angle_alpha   90.00
_cell.angle_beta   90.00
_cell.angle_gamma   90.00
#
_symmetry.space_group_name_H-M   'P 1'
#
loop_
_entity.id
_entity.type
_entity.pdbx_description
1 polymer ?
#
loop_
_entity_poly.entity_id
_entity_poly.type
_entity_poly.pdbx_seq_one_letter_code
_entity_poly.pdbx_strand_id
1 'polypeptide(L)'
;MTDYPGVLWEYPRWHDGPEFSNTYGGLLKFNKQVMRLGKKALENMQTFARQHARTGDPLEIEAKSRAVDDASAFFGVHLRTEADTISFWPSYEEQEEKYLEKAEELGLAVAYVATGNLSEAHKFSAAADDKLGMAVVSKADLLTGDDADELASLSWDQQGLVDYIVLVGSEYFVGNSRSSFSILTTQKRHLKEDGIYTRPYKIRPGGYGRSMIVGPKEQYYKHWMFIWDAMWP
;
A
#
# COMPACT_ATOMS: atom_id res chain seq x y z
N MET A 1 -14.69 -23.95 3.67
CA MET A 1 -14.58 -22.78 2.80
C MET A 1 -15.93 -22.57 2.19
N THR A 2 -16.73 -21.67 2.69
CA THR A 2 -18.05 -21.39 2.13
C THR A 2 -17.81 -20.54 0.88
N ASP A 3 -18.05 -21.14 -0.29
CA ASP A 3 -18.19 -20.39 -1.52
C ASP A 3 -19.36 -19.43 -1.35
N TYR A 4 -19.04 -18.18 -1.07
CA TYR A 4 -20.03 -17.12 -1.19
C TYR A 4 -20.40 -17.02 -2.66
N PRO A 5 -21.65 -17.24 -3.04
CA PRO A 5 -22.04 -17.02 -4.41
C PRO A 5 -21.80 -15.56 -4.75
N GLY A 6 -20.95 -15.28 -5.73
CA GLY A 6 -20.60 -13.95 -6.19
C GLY A 6 -21.75 -13.07 -6.70
N VAL A 7 -22.95 -13.62 -6.67
CA VAL A 7 -24.18 -13.04 -7.23
C VAL A 7 -24.61 -11.73 -6.52
N LEU A 8 -24.22 -11.52 -5.28
CA LEU A 8 -24.61 -10.32 -4.53
C LEU A 8 -23.73 -9.10 -4.84
N TRP A 9 -22.61 -9.29 -5.54
CA TRP A 9 -21.60 -8.28 -5.71
C TRP A 9 -21.34 -7.90 -7.18
N GLU A 10 -22.11 -8.47 -8.09
CA GLU A 10 -21.99 -8.22 -9.54
C GLU A 10 -22.69 -6.92 -9.99
N TYR A 11 -23.23 -6.13 -9.06
CA TYR A 11 -23.87 -4.87 -9.45
C TYR A 11 -22.82 -3.91 -9.98
N PRO A 12 -22.88 -3.55 -11.24
CA PRO A 12 -21.93 -2.65 -11.83
C PRO A 12 -22.18 -1.22 -11.34
N ARG A 13 -21.50 -0.81 -10.28
CA ARG A 13 -21.65 0.52 -9.63
C ARG A 13 -21.54 1.71 -10.60
N TRP A 14 -20.93 1.54 -11.76
CA TRP A 14 -20.91 2.56 -12.81
C TRP A 14 -22.27 2.79 -13.48
N HIS A 15 -23.25 1.92 -13.27
CA HIS A 15 -24.64 2.15 -13.73
C HIS A 15 -25.29 3.34 -13.01
N ASP A 16 -24.92 3.61 -11.78
CA ASP A 16 -25.44 4.72 -10.99
C ASP A 16 -24.70 6.04 -11.25
N GLY A 17 -23.80 6.03 -12.20
CA GLY A 17 -23.03 7.20 -12.62
C GLY A 17 -21.75 7.44 -11.83
N PRO A 18 -20.90 8.33 -12.31
CA PRO A 18 -19.57 8.57 -11.75
C PRO A 18 -19.60 9.14 -10.34
N GLU A 19 -20.55 9.98 -10.01
CA GLU A 19 -20.68 10.57 -8.68
C GLU A 19 -20.92 9.49 -7.63
N PHE A 20 -21.88 8.62 -7.85
CA PHE A 20 -22.17 7.51 -6.95
C PHE A 20 -20.97 6.56 -6.84
N SER A 21 -20.39 6.17 -7.96
CA SER A 21 -19.23 5.24 -8.01
C SER A 21 -18.02 5.75 -7.25
N ASN A 22 -17.81 7.07 -7.23
CA ASN A 22 -16.67 7.68 -6.56
C ASN A 22 -16.92 7.97 -5.07
N THR A 23 -18.15 8.02 -4.63
CA THR A 23 -18.49 8.50 -3.28
C THR A 23 -19.15 7.45 -2.39
N TYR A 24 -19.74 6.42 -2.98
CA TYR A 24 -20.55 5.46 -2.22
C TYR A 24 -19.74 4.73 -1.12
N GLY A 25 -18.48 4.43 -1.36
CA GLY A 25 -17.56 3.87 -0.36
C GLY A 25 -17.27 4.81 0.81
N GLY A 26 -17.45 6.10 0.61
CA GLY A 26 -17.32 7.10 1.68
C GLY A 26 -18.47 7.11 2.69
N LEU A 27 -19.52 6.32 2.47
CA LEU A 27 -20.61 6.13 3.44
C LEU A 27 -20.14 5.40 4.70
N LEU A 28 -19.25 4.43 4.53
CA LEU A 28 -18.58 3.75 5.64
C LEU A 28 -17.30 4.48 5.98
N LYS A 29 -17.08 4.69 7.26
CA LYS A 29 -15.89 5.37 7.77
C LYS A 29 -15.22 4.50 8.82
N PHE A 30 -13.91 4.52 8.83
CA PHE A 30 -13.16 3.93 9.94
C PHE A 30 -13.52 4.63 11.24
N ASN A 31 -13.42 3.92 12.37
CA ASN A 31 -13.66 4.51 13.67
C ASN A 31 -12.65 5.66 13.94
N LYS A 32 -13.02 6.55 14.88
CA LYS A 32 -12.23 7.76 15.15
C LYS A 32 -10.82 7.47 15.62
N GLN A 33 -10.62 6.39 16.37
CA GLN A 33 -9.34 5.97 16.91
C GLN A 33 -8.37 5.55 15.79
N VAL A 34 -8.82 4.67 14.89
CA VAL A 34 -8.06 4.25 13.70
C VAL A 34 -7.71 5.46 12.83
N MET A 35 -8.70 6.35 12.59
CA MET A 35 -8.47 7.55 11.79
C MET A 35 -7.44 8.49 12.42
N ARG A 36 -7.47 8.66 13.74
CA ARG A 36 -6.51 9.49 14.46
C ARG A 36 -5.10 8.92 14.36
N LEU A 37 -4.94 7.63 14.71
CA LEU A 37 -3.64 6.96 14.67
C LEU A 37 -3.07 6.89 13.25
N GLY A 38 -3.90 6.56 12.25
CA GLY A 38 -3.47 6.49 10.86
C GLY A 38 -3.00 7.84 10.31
N LYS A 39 -3.71 8.94 10.63
CA LYS A 39 -3.28 10.29 10.28
C LYS A 39 -1.97 10.66 10.98
N LYS A 40 -1.85 10.37 12.27
CA LYS A 40 -0.63 10.63 13.04
C LYS A 40 0.56 9.85 12.49
N ALA A 41 0.39 8.57 12.17
CA ALA A 41 1.43 7.76 11.55
C ALA A 41 1.84 8.32 10.17
N LEU A 42 0.89 8.76 9.35
CA LEU A 42 1.18 9.39 8.05
C LEU A 42 1.96 10.71 8.21
N GLU A 43 1.57 11.57 9.13
CA GLU A 43 2.27 12.82 9.43
C GLU A 43 3.71 12.56 9.91
N ASN A 44 3.88 11.58 10.79
CA ASN A 44 5.19 11.17 11.29
C ASN A 44 6.04 10.55 10.16
N MET A 45 5.45 9.73 9.27
CA MET A 45 6.13 9.18 8.11
C MET A 45 6.61 10.27 7.15
N GLN A 46 5.78 11.25 6.85
CA GLN A 46 6.16 12.40 6.02
C GLN A 46 7.26 13.24 6.66
N THR A 47 7.24 13.37 7.98
CA THR A 47 8.30 14.05 8.73
C THR A 47 9.60 13.27 8.68
N PHE A 48 9.54 11.95 8.87
CA PHE A 48 10.66 11.05 8.73
C PHE A 48 11.27 11.12 7.32
N ALA A 49 10.44 11.14 6.28
CA ALA A 49 10.88 11.27 4.90
C ALA A 49 11.64 12.58 4.66
N ARG A 50 11.12 13.71 5.14
CA ARG A 50 11.81 15.01 5.05
C ARG A 50 13.18 15.02 5.73
N GLN A 51 13.32 14.33 6.86
CA GLN A 51 14.58 14.23 7.60
C GLN A 51 15.62 13.36 6.91
N HIS A 52 15.16 12.38 6.10
CA HIS A 52 16.00 11.44 5.37
C HIS A 52 16.05 11.74 3.87
N ALA A 53 15.46 12.85 3.43
CA ALA A 53 15.59 13.30 2.06
C ALA A 53 17.09 13.43 1.74
N ARG A 54 17.55 12.74 0.69
CA ARG A 54 18.97 12.65 0.33
C ARG A 54 19.54 14.06 0.15
N THR A 55 20.49 14.42 0.97
CA THR A 55 21.43 15.52 0.74
C THR A 55 22.52 15.04 -0.23
N GLY A 56 22.16 14.81 -1.48
CA GLY A 56 23.08 14.37 -2.52
C GLY A 56 23.49 15.53 -3.44
N ASP A 57 24.54 15.30 -4.24
CA ASP A 57 24.98 16.26 -5.27
C ASP A 57 23.79 16.59 -6.20
N PRO A 58 23.44 17.88 -6.40
CA PRO A 58 22.33 18.28 -7.25
C PRO A 58 22.35 17.69 -8.66
N LEU A 59 23.54 17.40 -9.22
CA LEU A 59 23.71 16.84 -10.56
C LEU A 59 23.39 15.33 -10.63
N GLU A 60 23.57 14.57 -9.56
CA GLU A 60 23.17 13.17 -9.50
C GLU A 60 21.67 13.02 -9.18
N ILE A 61 21.11 13.97 -8.43
CA ILE A 61 19.68 14.03 -8.12
C ILE A 61 18.88 14.37 -9.37
N GLU A 62 19.34 15.30 -10.22
CA GLU A 62 18.65 15.66 -11.47
C GLU A 62 18.54 14.49 -12.46
N ALA A 63 19.51 13.59 -12.50
CA ALA A 63 19.50 12.46 -13.41
C ALA A 63 18.55 11.32 -12.97
N LYS A 64 18.34 11.13 -11.67
CA LYS A 64 17.49 10.07 -11.09
C LYS A 64 16.13 10.54 -10.58
N SER A 65 15.98 11.82 -10.26
CA SER A 65 14.84 12.39 -9.55
C SER A 65 13.85 13.16 -10.44
N ARG A 66 13.72 12.81 -11.71
CA ARG A 66 12.67 13.46 -12.55
C ARG A 66 11.22 13.20 -12.16
N ALA A 67 10.97 12.46 -11.09
CA ALA A 67 9.63 12.04 -10.71
C ALA A 67 9.11 12.56 -9.35
N VAL A 68 9.96 12.99 -8.42
CA VAL A 68 9.50 13.30 -7.05
C VAL A 68 10.13 14.59 -6.52
N ASP A 69 9.44 15.71 -6.71
CA ASP A 69 9.83 17.02 -6.16
C ASP A 69 9.44 17.20 -4.67
N ASP A 70 8.77 16.22 -4.06
CA ASP A 70 8.28 16.32 -2.68
C ASP A 70 9.24 15.63 -1.70
N ALA A 71 9.91 16.41 -0.87
CA ALA A 71 10.80 15.91 0.19
C ALA A 71 10.08 15.05 1.24
N SER A 72 8.75 15.04 1.27
CA SER A 72 7.95 14.17 2.12
C SER A 72 7.55 12.85 1.47
N ALA A 73 7.99 12.61 0.24
CA ALA A 73 7.67 11.42 -0.53
C ALA A 73 8.31 10.16 0.06
N PHE A 74 7.55 9.08 0.09
CA PHE A 74 8.01 7.79 0.58
C PHE A 74 7.41 6.63 -0.21
N PHE A 75 8.12 5.51 -0.19
CA PHE A 75 7.71 4.27 -0.80
C PHE A 75 6.80 3.48 0.14
N GLY A 76 5.62 3.11 -0.28
CA GLY A 76 4.67 2.31 0.50
C GLY A 76 4.76 0.84 0.12
N VAL A 77 5.04 -0.02 1.09
CA VAL A 77 5.22 -1.47 0.90
C VAL A 77 4.18 -2.23 1.70
N HIS A 78 3.40 -3.08 1.04
CA HIS A 78 2.62 -4.11 1.72
C HIS A 78 3.27 -5.48 1.49
N LEU A 79 3.96 -5.96 2.50
CA LEU A 79 4.63 -7.25 2.52
C LEU A 79 3.69 -8.30 3.12
N ARG A 80 3.17 -9.20 2.26
CA ARG A 80 2.20 -10.23 2.64
C ARG A 80 2.84 -11.60 2.68
N THR A 81 3.29 -12.01 3.86
CA THR A 81 4.07 -13.23 4.10
C THR A 81 3.62 -14.00 5.34
N GLU A 82 2.44 -13.70 5.85
CA GLU A 82 1.88 -14.36 7.04
C GLU A 82 1.55 -15.84 6.76
N ALA A 83 1.45 -16.63 7.83
CA ALA A 83 1.32 -18.08 7.78
C ALA A 83 0.07 -18.61 7.05
N ASP A 84 -0.92 -17.76 6.80
CA ASP A 84 -2.12 -18.09 6.02
C ASP A 84 -1.92 -17.93 4.50
N THR A 85 -0.75 -17.45 4.06
CA THR A 85 -0.38 -17.45 2.65
C THR A 85 -0.08 -18.87 2.19
N ILE A 86 -0.56 -19.23 1.01
CA ILE A 86 -0.41 -20.55 0.44
C ILE A 86 0.61 -20.54 -0.70
N SER A 87 1.10 -21.70 -1.08
CA SER A 87 2.26 -21.89 -1.96
C SER A 87 2.19 -21.22 -3.34
N PHE A 88 1.03 -20.77 -3.79
CA PHE A 88 0.89 -20.04 -5.06
C PHE A 88 0.83 -18.50 -4.90
N TRP A 89 1.06 -18.00 -3.68
CA TRP A 89 1.25 -16.56 -3.46
C TRP A 89 2.70 -16.19 -3.74
N PRO A 90 2.98 -14.94 -4.15
CA PRO A 90 4.35 -14.48 -4.25
C PRO A 90 5.12 -14.72 -2.95
N SER A 91 6.29 -15.34 -3.06
CA SER A 91 7.15 -15.58 -1.89
C SER A 91 7.69 -14.26 -1.32
N TYR A 92 8.30 -14.33 -0.13
CA TYR A 92 9.02 -13.19 0.42
C TYR A 92 10.08 -12.68 -0.55
N GLU A 93 10.89 -13.59 -1.10
CA GLU A 93 12.00 -13.27 -1.99
C GLU A 93 11.50 -12.60 -3.28
N GLU A 94 10.40 -13.09 -3.86
CA GLU A 94 9.80 -12.47 -5.05
C GLU A 94 9.25 -11.07 -4.74
N GLN A 95 8.63 -10.88 -3.57
CA GLN A 95 8.15 -9.58 -3.14
C GLN A 95 9.32 -8.63 -2.88
N GLU A 96 10.34 -9.05 -2.12
CA GLU A 96 11.54 -8.25 -1.81
C GLU A 96 12.23 -7.80 -3.10
N GLU A 97 12.56 -8.73 -3.99
CA GLU A 97 13.25 -8.43 -5.24
C GLU A 97 12.52 -7.36 -6.06
N LYS A 98 11.23 -7.60 -6.33
CA LYS A 98 10.43 -6.70 -7.17
C LYS A 98 10.16 -5.34 -6.53
N TYR A 99 10.02 -5.31 -5.20
CA TYR A 99 9.80 -4.07 -4.49
C TYR A 99 11.07 -3.20 -4.46
N LEU A 100 12.23 -3.81 -4.22
CA LEU A 100 13.50 -3.09 -4.22
C LEU A 100 13.92 -2.65 -5.62
N GLU A 101 13.70 -3.47 -6.67
CA GLU A 101 13.88 -3.04 -8.06
C GLU A 101 13.07 -1.77 -8.36
N LYS A 102 11.81 -1.74 -7.93
CA LYS A 102 10.95 -0.56 -8.15
C LYS A 102 11.38 0.63 -7.32
N ALA A 103 11.81 0.44 -6.08
CA ALA A 103 12.32 1.52 -5.24
C ALA A 103 13.58 2.16 -5.82
N GLU A 104 14.49 1.34 -6.37
CA GLU A 104 15.70 1.79 -7.06
C GLU A 104 15.36 2.62 -8.30
N GLU A 105 14.44 2.13 -9.14
CA GLU A 105 13.97 2.84 -10.33
C GLU A 105 13.43 4.25 -10.00
N LEU A 106 12.73 4.35 -8.87
CA LEU A 106 12.11 5.61 -8.44
C LEU A 106 13.06 6.53 -7.65
N GLY A 107 14.18 6.00 -7.17
CA GLY A 107 15.16 6.77 -6.38
C GLY A 107 14.64 7.23 -5.02
N LEU A 108 13.62 6.57 -4.45
CA LEU A 108 13.05 6.92 -3.14
C LEU A 108 13.99 6.49 -2.01
N ALA A 109 14.26 7.39 -1.07
CA ALA A 109 15.23 7.18 0.01
C ALA A 109 14.63 6.53 1.26
N VAL A 110 13.31 6.53 1.39
CA VAL A 110 12.62 6.00 2.56
C VAL A 110 11.40 5.17 2.17
N ALA A 111 11.10 4.15 2.97
CA ALA A 111 9.91 3.33 2.80
C ALA A 111 9.14 3.15 4.10
N TYR A 112 7.83 2.98 3.95
CA TYR A 112 6.94 2.48 4.98
C TYR A 112 6.57 1.04 4.68
N VAL A 113 6.79 0.12 5.62
CA VAL A 113 6.42 -1.29 5.48
C VAL A 113 5.21 -1.62 6.34
N ALA A 114 4.18 -2.17 5.71
CA ALA A 114 3.02 -2.76 6.36
C ALA A 114 3.08 -4.28 6.22
N THR A 115 3.09 -4.99 7.33
CA THR A 115 3.02 -6.45 7.43
C THR A 115 2.55 -6.86 8.82
N GLY A 116 1.95 -8.04 8.94
CA GLY A 116 1.69 -8.70 10.21
C GLY A 116 2.88 -9.50 10.75
N ASN A 117 3.96 -9.62 9.97
CA ASN A 117 5.16 -10.38 10.32
C ASN A 117 6.37 -9.47 10.55
N LEU A 118 6.63 -9.12 11.81
CA LEU A 118 7.74 -8.24 12.18
C LEU A 118 9.12 -8.78 11.79
N SER A 119 9.32 -10.10 11.81
CA SER A 119 10.57 -10.72 11.39
C SER A 119 10.86 -10.44 9.92
N GLU A 120 9.84 -10.54 9.06
CA GLU A 120 9.96 -10.24 7.64
C GLU A 120 10.11 -8.73 7.37
N ALA A 121 9.48 -7.89 8.20
CA ALA A 121 9.72 -6.44 8.14
C ALA A 121 11.19 -6.09 8.39
N HIS A 122 11.81 -6.71 9.41
CA HIS A 122 13.23 -6.50 9.72
C HIS A 122 14.14 -7.03 8.59
N LYS A 123 13.81 -8.21 8.01
CA LYS A 123 14.53 -8.74 6.85
C LYS A 123 14.50 -7.77 5.67
N PHE A 124 13.31 -7.27 5.36
CA PHE A 124 13.11 -6.30 4.27
C PHE A 124 13.86 -5.00 4.54
N SER A 125 13.82 -4.49 5.77
CA SER A 125 14.55 -3.28 6.17
C SER A 125 16.06 -3.45 6.00
N ALA A 126 16.62 -4.59 6.42
CA ALA A 126 18.05 -4.87 6.26
C ALA A 126 18.46 -4.98 4.77
N ALA A 127 17.64 -5.64 3.94
CA ALA A 127 17.89 -5.76 2.52
C ALA A 127 17.79 -4.40 1.78
N ALA A 128 16.85 -3.55 2.18
CA ALA A 128 16.66 -2.22 1.63
C ALA A 128 17.83 -1.28 1.98
N ASP A 129 18.33 -1.35 3.20
CA ASP A 129 19.50 -0.59 3.63
C ASP A 129 20.76 -1.06 2.89
N ASP A 130 21.02 -2.37 2.86
CA ASP A 130 22.20 -2.96 2.21
C ASP A 130 22.26 -2.68 0.70
N LYS A 131 21.13 -2.84 0.00
CA LYS A 131 21.06 -2.70 -1.46
C LYS A 131 20.96 -1.26 -1.94
N LEU A 132 20.21 -0.41 -1.21
CA LEU A 132 19.80 0.92 -1.67
C LEU A 132 20.16 2.05 -0.71
N GLY A 133 20.63 1.76 0.50
CA GLY A 133 20.75 2.74 1.59
C GLY A 133 19.39 3.37 1.95
N MET A 134 18.31 2.61 1.78
CA MET A 134 16.93 3.08 2.00
C MET A 134 16.50 2.79 3.44
N ALA A 135 16.10 3.83 4.16
CA ALA A 135 15.55 3.68 5.50
C ALA A 135 14.10 3.18 5.45
N VAL A 136 13.80 2.13 6.22
CA VAL A 136 12.48 1.51 6.28
C VAL A 136 11.92 1.61 7.69
N VAL A 137 10.67 2.06 7.80
CA VAL A 137 9.93 2.16 9.08
C VAL A 137 8.53 1.57 8.96
N SER A 138 7.98 1.19 10.09
CA SER A 138 6.61 0.69 10.26
C SER A 138 5.79 1.58 11.18
N LYS A 139 4.51 1.25 11.38
CA LYS A 139 3.66 1.96 12.36
C LYS A 139 4.22 1.91 13.78
N ALA A 140 4.92 0.83 14.14
CA ALA A 140 5.52 0.68 15.47
C ALA A 140 6.69 1.65 15.71
N ASP A 141 7.41 2.02 14.65
CA ASP A 141 8.50 2.99 14.71
C ASP A 141 7.98 4.44 14.74
N LEU A 142 6.84 4.68 14.13
CA LEU A 142 6.26 6.01 13.97
C LEU A 142 5.34 6.45 15.10
N LEU A 143 4.71 5.50 15.80
CA LEU A 143 3.81 5.77 16.91
C LEU A 143 4.49 5.41 18.23
N THR A 144 4.66 6.39 19.12
CA THR A 144 5.38 6.24 20.38
C THR A 144 4.55 6.74 21.57
N GLY A 145 4.93 6.35 22.80
CA GLY A 145 4.22 6.75 24.01
C GLY A 145 2.74 6.34 23.98
N ASP A 146 1.84 7.24 24.35
CA ASP A 146 0.39 6.99 24.41
C ASP A 146 -0.19 6.49 23.08
N ASP A 147 0.36 6.94 21.93
CA ASP A 147 -0.08 6.49 20.62
C ASP A 147 0.31 5.02 20.35
N ALA A 148 1.46 4.56 20.86
CA ALA A 148 1.85 3.15 20.79
C ALA A 148 0.95 2.27 21.66
N ASP A 149 0.62 2.72 22.87
CA ASP A 149 -0.28 2.01 23.78
C ASP A 149 -1.69 1.91 23.18
N GLU A 150 -2.16 2.99 22.59
CA GLU A 150 -3.45 3.00 21.90
C GLU A 150 -3.44 2.08 20.67
N LEU A 151 -2.38 2.07 19.86
CA LEU A 151 -2.20 1.15 18.75
C LEU A 151 -2.24 -0.31 19.22
N ALA A 152 -1.55 -0.63 20.31
CA ALA A 152 -1.53 -1.98 20.89
C ALA A 152 -2.90 -2.45 21.41
N SER A 153 -3.79 -1.51 21.76
CA SER A 153 -5.17 -1.81 22.19
C SER A 153 -6.10 -2.17 21.03
N LEU A 154 -5.73 -1.86 19.79
CA LEU A 154 -6.50 -2.18 18.61
C LEU A 154 -6.43 -3.66 18.25
N SER A 155 -7.50 -4.20 17.66
CA SER A 155 -7.44 -5.53 17.03
C SER A 155 -6.46 -5.54 15.86
N TRP A 156 -6.02 -6.73 15.48
CA TRP A 156 -5.11 -6.92 14.34
C TRP A 156 -5.64 -6.25 13.05
N ASP A 157 -6.92 -6.44 12.75
CA ASP A 157 -7.56 -5.81 11.60
C ASP A 157 -7.58 -4.28 11.69
N GLN A 158 -7.84 -3.74 12.87
CA GLN A 158 -7.83 -2.29 13.10
C GLN A 158 -6.44 -1.69 12.93
N GLN A 159 -5.40 -2.41 13.38
CA GLN A 159 -4.01 -2.02 13.14
C GLN A 159 -3.68 -2.02 11.63
N GLY A 160 -4.22 -3.00 10.87
CA GLY A 160 -4.13 -3.02 9.42
C GLY A 160 -4.77 -1.79 8.76
N LEU A 161 -5.88 -1.28 9.31
CA LEU A 161 -6.49 -0.04 8.81
C LEU A 161 -5.63 1.21 9.08
N VAL A 162 -4.81 1.21 10.14
CA VAL A 162 -3.79 2.26 10.34
C VAL A 162 -2.76 2.21 9.22
N ASP A 163 -2.25 1.01 8.89
CA ASP A 163 -1.35 0.81 7.77
C ASP A 163 -1.96 1.28 6.44
N TYR A 164 -3.24 0.95 6.21
CA TYR A 164 -3.96 1.36 5.00
C TYR A 164 -3.93 2.88 4.79
N ILE A 165 -4.18 3.65 5.86
CA ILE A 165 -4.19 5.13 5.79
C ILE A 165 -2.80 5.65 5.37
N VAL A 166 -1.73 5.09 5.93
CA VAL A 166 -0.36 5.49 5.59
C VAL A 166 -0.04 5.11 4.14
N LEU A 167 -0.33 3.88 3.74
CA LEU A 167 -0.05 3.38 2.39
C LEU A 167 -0.80 4.14 1.29
N VAL A 168 -2.04 4.54 1.56
CA VAL A 168 -2.81 5.39 0.64
C VAL A 168 -2.14 6.76 0.45
N GLY A 169 -1.41 7.24 1.45
CA GLY A 169 -0.66 8.50 1.41
C GLY A 169 0.75 8.41 0.81
N SER A 170 1.25 7.22 0.46
CA SER A 170 2.60 7.07 -0.09
C SER A 170 2.74 7.67 -1.50
N GLU A 171 3.95 8.03 -1.89
CA GLU A 171 4.24 8.51 -3.26
C GLU A 171 4.06 7.38 -4.27
N TYR A 172 4.65 6.24 -4.00
CA TYR A 172 4.46 5.03 -4.79
C TYR A 172 4.13 3.85 -3.88
N PHE A 173 3.23 2.99 -4.30
CA PHE A 173 2.79 1.82 -3.55
C PHE A 173 3.12 0.52 -4.26
N VAL A 174 3.62 -0.46 -3.51
CA VAL A 174 3.78 -1.83 -3.99
C VAL A 174 3.06 -2.82 -3.08
N GLY A 175 2.46 -3.83 -3.68
CA GLY A 175 1.70 -4.83 -2.94
C GLY A 175 1.58 -6.17 -3.68
N ASN A 176 0.96 -7.12 -2.99
CA ASN A 176 0.77 -8.48 -3.45
C ASN A 176 -0.56 -8.63 -4.20
N SER A 177 -0.54 -9.22 -5.41
CA SER A 177 -1.72 -9.36 -6.28
C SER A 177 -2.80 -10.31 -5.74
N ARG A 178 -2.49 -11.10 -4.72
CA ARG A 178 -3.42 -12.02 -4.06
C ARG A 178 -4.08 -11.42 -2.83
N SER A 179 -3.58 -10.29 -2.36
CA SER A 179 -4.08 -9.64 -1.17
C SER A 179 -5.18 -8.62 -1.50
N SER A 180 -6.38 -8.83 -0.97
CA SER A 180 -7.46 -7.84 -1.05
C SER A 180 -7.07 -6.49 -0.45
N PHE A 181 -6.25 -6.49 0.60
CA PHE A 181 -5.71 -5.28 1.19
C PHE A 181 -4.85 -4.46 0.21
N SER A 182 -3.90 -5.12 -0.49
CA SER A 182 -3.08 -4.47 -1.52
C SER A 182 -3.94 -3.88 -2.64
N ILE A 183 -4.96 -4.62 -3.02
CA ILE A 183 -5.86 -4.25 -4.08
C ILE A 183 -6.70 -3.05 -3.73
N LEU A 184 -7.32 -3.05 -2.55
CA LEU A 184 -8.10 -1.92 -2.06
C LEU A 184 -7.23 -0.66 -1.93
N THR A 185 -6.00 -0.82 -1.43
CA THR A 185 -5.02 0.27 -1.36
C THR A 185 -4.76 0.85 -2.75
N THR A 186 -4.45 -0.01 -3.72
CA THR A 186 -4.21 0.42 -5.12
C THR A 186 -5.43 1.09 -5.73
N GLN A 187 -6.61 0.53 -5.51
CA GLN A 187 -7.86 1.09 -6.01
C GLN A 187 -8.14 2.48 -5.43
N LYS A 188 -7.96 2.64 -4.12
CA LYS A 188 -8.15 3.94 -3.45
C LYS A 188 -7.20 5.01 -3.97
N ARG A 189 -5.94 4.64 -4.17
CA ARG A 189 -4.92 5.52 -4.73
C ARG A 189 -5.27 5.94 -6.15
N HIS A 190 -5.66 4.99 -6.99
CA HIS A 190 -6.07 5.26 -8.37
C HIS A 190 -7.27 6.19 -8.48
N LEU A 191 -8.25 6.04 -7.60
CA LEU A 191 -9.40 6.95 -7.55
C LEU A 191 -9.03 8.39 -7.21
N LYS A 192 -8.00 8.59 -6.39
CA LYS A 192 -7.50 9.92 -6.08
C LYS A 192 -6.84 10.60 -7.28
N GLU A 193 -6.19 9.82 -8.13
CA GLU A 193 -5.45 10.33 -9.29
C GLU A 193 -6.34 10.53 -10.51
N ASP A 194 -7.10 9.51 -10.87
CA ASP A 194 -7.90 9.49 -12.09
C ASP A 194 -9.40 9.76 -11.88
N GLY A 195 -9.86 9.68 -10.63
CA GLY A 195 -11.24 9.98 -10.24
C GLY A 195 -12.30 9.05 -10.85
N ILE A 196 -11.93 7.92 -11.46
CA ILE A 196 -12.83 7.10 -12.26
C ILE A 196 -12.60 5.61 -12.03
N TYR A 197 -13.67 4.86 -12.21
CA TYR A 197 -13.81 3.40 -12.30
C TYR A 197 -12.52 2.65 -12.46
N THR A 198 -12.03 2.12 -11.39
CA THR A 198 -10.91 1.21 -11.44
C THR A 198 -11.41 -0.20 -11.55
N ARG A 199 -11.14 -0.80 -12.69
CA ARG A 199 -11.17 -2.25 -12.79
C ARG A 199 -9.76 -2.80 -12.72
N PRO A 200 -9.59 -3.99 -12.13
CA PRO A 200 -8.28 -4.62 -11.95
C PRO A 200 -7.46 -4.74 -13.22
N TYR A 201 -8.11 -5.01 -14.34
CA TYR A 201 -7.43 -5.15 -15.64
C TYR A 201 -6.75 -3.87 -16.14
N LYS A 202 -7.04 -2.73 -15.54
CA LYS A 202 -6.34 -1.48 -15.80
C LYS A 202 -5.06 -1.32 -14.98
N ILE A 203 -4.94 -2.07 -13.90
CA ILE A 203 -3.72 -2.11 -13.09
C ILE A 203 -2.75 -3.10 -13.73
N ARG A 204 -2.03 -2.65 -14.74
CA ARG A 204 -1.12 -3.49 -15.52
C ARG A 204 0.16 -3.87 -14.75
N PRO A 205 0.88 -4.94 -15.18
CA PRO A 205 2.28 -5.15 -14.76
C PRO A 205 3.11 -3.91 -15.07
N GLY A 206 3.96 -3.51 -14.14
CA GLY A 206 4.72 -2.29 -14.25
C GLY A 206 3.99 -1.07 -13.72
N GLY A 207 2.83 -1.28 -13.09
CA GLY A 207 2.05 -0.24 -12.45
C GLY A 207 1.10 0.47 -13.41
N TYR A 208 0.03 0.98 -12.85
CA TYR A 208 -0.79 2.01 -13.46
C TYR A 208 -0.79 3.19 -12.47
N GLY A 209 -0.37 4.34 -12.94
CA GLY A 209 -0.13 5.46 -12.04
C GLY A 209 1.00 5.14 -11.05
N ARG A 210 0.79 5.46 -9.78
CA ARG A 210 1.77 5.35 -8.71
C ARG A 210 1.62 4.09 -7.84
N SER A 211 1.24 2.98 -8.46
CA SER A 211 1.08 1.71 -7.73
C SER A 211 1.46 0.50 -8.59
N MET A 212 2.06 -0.52 -7.97
CA MET A 212 2.40 -1.79 -8.61
C MET A 212 1.92 -2.96 -7.76
N ILE A 213 1.43 -4.01 -8.41
CA ILE A 213 1.05 -5.27 -7.76
C ILE A 213 1.89 -6.39 -8.33
N VAL A 214 2.57 -7.14 -7.46
CA VAL A 214 3.40 -8.30 -7.79
C VAL A 214 2.61 -9.59 -7.65
N GLY A 215 2.83 -10.52 -8.56
CA GLY A 215 2.26 -11.87 -8.55
C GLY A 215 1.31 -12.18 -9.71
N PRO A 216 0.68 -13.35 -9.70
CA PRO A 216 -0.07 -13.88 -10.83
C PRO A 216 -1.39 -13.14 -11.04
N LYS A 217 -1.40 -12.19 -11.93
CA LYS A 217 -2.55 -11.34 -12.24
C LYS A 217 -3.72 -12.07 -12.87
N GLU A 218 -3.47 -13.08 -13.69
CA GLU A 218 -4.53 -13.78 -14.42
C GLU A 218 -5.57 -14.44 -13.52
N GLN A 219 -5.14 -15.04 -12.41
CA GLN A 219 -6.08 -15.62 -11.44
C GLN A 219 -6.92 -14.54 -10.76
N TYR A 220 -6.36 -13.38 -10.60
CA TYR A 220 -7.02 -12.24 -10.01
C TYR A 220 -8.22 -11.80 -10.84
N TYR A 221 -8.05 -11.64 -12.15
CA TYR A 221 -9.13 -11.23 -13.06
C TYR A 221 -10.25 -12.26 -13.17
N LYS A 222 -9.93 -13.54 -13.14
CA LYS A 222 -10.91 -14.61 -13.35
C LYS A 222 -11.76 -14.92 -12.12
N HIS A 223 -11.17 -14.81 -10.92
CA HIS A 223 -11.80 -15.31 -9.70
C HIS A 223 -12.20 -14.21 -8.70
N TRP A 224 -11.68 -13.00 -8.86
CA TRP A 224 -11.81 -11.94 -7.89
C TRP A 224 -12.38 -10.64 -8.47
N MET A 225 -12.85 -10.68 -9.70
CA MET A 225 -13.38 -9.51 -10.38
C MET A 225 -14.54 -8.85 -9.64
N PHE A 226 -15.35 -9.66 -8.93
CA PHE A 226 -16.44 -9.19 -8.08
C PHE A 226 -15.97 -8.44 -6.82
N ILE A 227 -14.79 -8.77 -6.27
CA ILE A 227 -14.26 -8.08 -5.09
C ILE A 227 -14.03 -6.59 -5.37
N TRP A 228 -13.58 -6.27 -6.57
CA TRP A 228 -13.34 -4.90 -6.96
C TRP A 228 -14.60 -4.04 -7.05
N ASP A 229 -15.68 -4.67 -7.46
CA ASP A 229 -16.97 -3.99 -7.55
C ASP A 229 -17.70 -3.98 -6.20
N ALA A 230 -17.33 -4.87 -5.28
CA ALA A 230 -17.99 -5.07 -4.01
C ALA A 230 -17.26 -4.48 -2.80
N MET A 231 -15.95 -4.56 -2.78
CA MET A 231 -15.11 -4.07 -1.67
C MET A 231 -14.66 -2.64 -1.95
N TRP A 232 -15.61 -1.80 -2.14
CA TRP A 232 -15.37 -0.40 -2.33
C TRP A 232 -15.03 0.29 -1.00
N PRO A 233 -13.92 1.03 -0.89
CA PRO A 233 -13.58 1.78 0.29
C PRO A 233 -14.33 3.09 0.40
#